data_d6d86161c3770db1e1a8939f14d65ad5
#
_entry.id   d6d86161c3770db1e1a8939f14d65ad5
#
_cell.length_a   1.000
_cell.length_b   1.000
_cell.length_c   1.000
_cell.angle_alpha   90.00
_cell.angle_beta   90.00
_cell.angle_gamma   90.00
#
_symmetry.space_group_name_H-M   'P 1'
#
loop_
_entity.id
_entity.type
_entity.pdbx_description
1 polymer ?
#
loop_
_entity_poly.entity_id
_entity_poly.type
_entity_poly.pdbx_seq_one_letter_code
_entity_poly.pdbx_strand_id
1 'polypeptide(L)'
;MLRQVILICIALMAMSYSANSQQSPPNSEKAKQIETLVHKAAVMVEKEGKEAFVEFRKRGSEWWSGETYLFAYDPNLNVLLNPAFPEREGKNMSGDKDKNGKAFHDEFMKVVKSRGSGWVDYWLPKPGQTQPSQKWSYVTAIKMDGGTGIIGAGFYPD
;
A
#
# COMPACT_ATOMS: atom_id res chain seq x y z
N MET A 1 21.78 -65.07 -21.60
CA MET A 1 20.95 -63.95 -22.09
C MET A 1 20.40 -63.18 -20.89
N LEU A 2 21.07 -62.07 -20.56
CA LEU A 2 20.77 -61.25 -19.38
C LEU A 2 19.93 -60.08 -19.80
N ARG A 3 18.62 -60.04 -19.39
CA ARG A 3 17.73 -58.92 -19.63
C ARG A 3 17.97 -57.86 -18.55
N GLN A 4 18.59 -56.78 -18.94
CA GLN A 4 18.68 -55.55 -18.09
C GLN A 4 17.31 -54.86 -18.13
N VAL A 5 16.71 -54.74 -16.96
CA VAL A 5 15.53 -53.90 -16.72
C VAL A 5 16.04 -52.51 -16.30
N ILE A 6 15.89 -51.54 -17.18
CA ILE A 6 16.19 -50.13 -16.88
C ILE A 6 14.99 -49.56 -16.15
N LEU A 7 15.12 -49.31 -14.85
CA LEU A 7 14.15 -48.50 -14.05
C LEU A 7 14.40 -47.00 -14.32
N ILE A 8 13.51 -46.40 -15.05
CA ILE A 8 13.47 -44.96 -15.21
C ILE A 8 12.74 -44.36 -13.99
N CYS A 9 13.46 -43.79 -13.05
CA CYS A 9 12.91 -42.99 -11.97
C CYS A 9 12.54 -41.61 -12.53
N ILE A 10 11.25 -41.38 -12.80
CA ILE A 10 10.72 -40.06 -13.10
C ILE A 10 10.56 -39.33 -11.76
N ALA A 11 11.49 -38.45 -11.45
CA ALA A 11 11.36 -37.51 -10.33
C ALA A 11 10.34 -36.43 -10.72
N LEU A 12 9.14 -36.53 -10.22
CA LEU A 12 8.16 -35.43 -10.26
C LEU A 12 8.69 -34.32 -9.32
N MET A 13 9.30 -33.29 -9.89
CA MET A 13 9.48 -32.01 -9.18
C MET A 13 8.11 -31.34 -9.03
N ALA A 14 7.50 -31.49 -7.86
CA ALA A 14 6.37 -30.68 -7.46
C ALA A 14 6.87 -29.25 -7.27
N MET A 15 6.69 -28.38 -8.27
CA MET A 15 6.84 -26.95 -8.11
C MET A 15 5.73 -26.48 -7.17
N SER A 16 6.08 -26.25 -5.91
CA SER A 16 5.21 -25.56 -4.96
C SER A 16 5.04 -24.12 -5.43
N TYR A 17 3.97 -23.84 -6.19
CA TYR A 17 3.51 -22.50 -6.40
C TYR A 17 2.99 -21.99 -5.05
N SER A 18 3.82 -21.23 -4.33
CA SER A 18 3.32 -20.39 -3.24
C SER A 18 2.39 -19.37 -3.87
N ALA A 19 1.09 -19.67 -3.84
CA ALA A 19 0.07 -18.69 -4.11
C ALA A 19 0.26 -17.59 -3.04
N ASN A 20 0.81 -16.45 -3.45
CA ASN A 20 0.93 -15.27 -2.62
C ASN A 20 -0.50 -14.74 -2.44
N SER A 21 -1.22 -15.28 -1.46
CA SER A 21 -2.58 -14.86 -1.16
C SER A 21 -2.53 -13.38 -0.79
N GLN A 22 -3.11 -12.54 -1.64
CA GLN A 22 -3.28 -11.14 -1.33
C GLN A 22 -4.14 -11.07 -0.07
N GLN A 23 -3.60 -10.51 1.00
CA GLN A 23 -4.37 -10.26 2.21
C GLN A 23 -5.50 -9.28 1.86
N SER A 24 -6.71 -9.61 2.29
CA SER A 24 -7.89 -8.78 2.08
C SER A 24 -8.31 -8.16 3.41
N PRO A 25 -8.73 -6.90 3.42
CA PRO A 25 -9.21 -6.26 4.64
C PRO A 25 -10.55 -6.87 5.09
N PRO A 26 -10.85 -6.83 6.39
CA PRO A 26 -12.01 -7.52 6.98
C PRO A 26 -13.37 -6.92 6.57
N ASN A 27 -13.43 -5.64 6.21
CA ASN A 27 -14.67 -4.93 5.85
C ASN A 27 -14.72 -4.66 4.33
N SER A 28 -15.49 -5.45 3.59
CA SER A 28 -15.56 -5.36 2.13
C SER A 28 -16.17 -4.07 1.60
N GLU A 29 -17.17 -3.48 2.27
CA GLU A 29 -17.79 -2.22 1.84
C GLU A 29 -16.86 -1.04 2.06
N LYS A 30 -16.22 -0.97 3.23
CA LYS A 30 -15.22 0.07 3.52
C LYS A 30 -14.01 -0.06 2.60
N ALA A 31 -13.59 -1.29 2.31
CA ALA A 31 -12.51 -1.56 1.37
C ALA A 31 -12.83 -0.99 -0.03
N LYS A 32 -14.00 -1.26 -0.58
CA LYS A 32 -14.42 -0.72 -1.89
C LYS A 32 -14.45 0.80 -1.91
N GLN A 33 -14.92 1.44 -0.83
CA GLN A 33 -14.91 2.90 -0.71
C GLN A 33 -13.48 3.45 -0.76
N ILE A 34 -12.54 2.83 -0.03
CA ILE A 34 -11.13 3.23 -0.02
C ILE A 34 -10.50 3.02 -1.41
N GLU A 35 -10.70 1.87 -2.05
CA GLU A 35 -10.20 1.62 -3.41
C GLU A 35 -10.69 2.68 -4.41
N THR A 36 -11.99 2.98 -4.37
CA THR A 36 -12.59 4.01 -5.22
C THR A 36 -11.98 5.39 -4.98
N LEU A 37 -11.81 5.76 -3.71
CA LEU A 37 -11.18 7.03 -3.31
C LEU A 37 -9.74 7.13 -3.85
N VAL A 38 -8.95 6.08 -3.66
CA VAL A 38 -7.54 6.07 -4.08
C VAL A 38 -7.41 6.11 -5.60
N HIS A 39 -8.22 5.36 -6.33
CA HIS A 39 -8.23 5.42 -7.80
C HIS A 39 -8.63 6.81 -8.32
N LYS A 40 -9.66 7.42 -7.73
CA LYS A 40 -10.09 8.78 -8.08
C LYS A 40 -8.96 9.80 -7.82
N ALA A 41 -8.27 9.66 -6.68
CA ALA A 41 -7.14 10.52 -6.33
C ALA A 41 -5.95 10.32 -7.30
N ALA A 42 -5.63 9.08 -7.67
CA ALA A 42 -4.56 8.79 -8.63
C ALA A 42 -4.82 9.44 -10.00
N VAL A 43 -6.06 9.36 -10.51
CA VAL A 43 -6.47 10.03 -11.76
C VAL A 43 -6.29 11.54 -11.64
N MET A 44 -6.63 12.14 -10.50
CA MET A 44 -6.46 13.58 -10.29
C MET A 44 -4.97 13.96 -10.28
N VAL A 45 -4.13 13.17 -9.63
CA VAL A 45 -2.66 13.40 -9.64
C VAL A 45 -2.08 13.23 -11.05
N GLU A 46 -2.54 12.28 -11.84
CA GLU A 46 -2.09 12.13 -13.24
C GLU A 46 -2.43 13.36 -14.10
N LYS A 47 -3.57 13.99 -13.82
CA LYS A 47 -4.03 15.17 -14.56
C LYS A 47 -3.39 16.46 -14.08
N GLU A 48 -3.27 16.66 -12.78
CA GLU A 48 -2.95 17.94 -12.14
C GLU A 48 -1.58 17.94 -11.44
N GLY A 49 -0.91 16.77 -11.39
CA GLY A 49 0.34 16.64 -10.66
C GLY A 49 0.16 16.88 -9.15
N LYS A 50 1.18 17.46 -8.53
CA LYS A 50 1.17 17.76 -7.08
C LYS A 50 0.16 18.84 -6.67
N GLU A 51 -0.39 19.60 -7.62
CA GLU A 51 -1.43 20.59 -7.34
C GLU A 51 -2.69 19.93 -6.78
N ALA A 52 -2.98 18.68 -7.15
CA ALA A 52 -4.06 17.89 -6.57
C ALA A 52 -3.97 17.76 -5.04
N PHE A 53 -2.77 17.81 -4.47
CA PHE A 53 -2.58 17.66 -3.02
C PHE A 53 -3.20 18.81 -2.21
N VAL A 54 -3.43 19.96 -2.81
CA VAL A 54 -4.14 21.09 -2.16
C VAL A 54 -5.56 20.67 -1.78
N GLU A 55 -6.25 19.97 -2.69
CA GLU A 55 -7.60 19.47 -2.44
C GLU A 55 -7.59 18.34 -1.38
N PHE A 56 -6.60 17.45 -1.43
CA PHE A 56 -6.50 16.31 -0.53
C PHE A 56 -6.25 16.68 0.93
N ARG A 57 -5.80 17.93 1.18
CA ARG A 57 -5.60 18.47 2.54
C ARG A 57 -6.86 19.05 3.17
N LYS A 58 -7.96 19.16 2.43
CA LYS A 58 -9.19 19.74 2.94
C LYS A 58 -9.92 18.78 3.87
N ARG A 59 -9.82 19.03 5.17
CA ARG A 59 -10.53 18.23 6.18
C ARG A 59 -12.03 18.40 6.04
N GLY A 60 -12.77 17.30 6.17
CA GLY A 60 -14.23 17.28 5.98
C GLY A 60 -14.66 17.15 4.52
N SER A 61 -13.70 17.05 3.58
CA SER A 61 -13.97 16.73 2.19
C SER A 61 -14.05 15.22 1.95
N GLU A 62 -14.36 14.80 0.73
CA GLU A 62 -14.28 13.40 0.33
C GLU A 62 -12.85 12.81 0.49
N TRP A 63 -11.83 13.66 0.41
CA TRP A 63 -10.42 13.26 0.47
C TRP A 63 -9.90 13.03 1.88
N TRP A 64 -10.51 13.69 2.85
CA TRP A 64 -10.16 13.56 4.27
C TRP A 64 -11.39 13.68 5.15
N SER A 65 -11.94 12.53 5.57
CA SER A 65 -13.10 12.44 6.45
C SER A 65 -12.84 11.47 7.60
N GLY A 66 -12.96 11.95 8.83
CA GLY A 66 -12.69 11.17 10.04
C GLY A 66 -11.25 10.64 10.07
N GLU A 67 -11.11 9.33 10.17
CA GLU A 67 -9.82 8.63 10.21
C GLU A 67 -9.29 8.26 8.81
N THR A 68 -10.09 8.50 7.75
CA THR A 68 -9.72 8.24 6.37
C THR A 68 -9.13 9.50 5.74
N TYR A 69 -7.90 9.41 5.26
CA TYR A 69 -7.17 10.47 4.59
C TYR A 69 -6.23 9.89 3.54
N LEU A 70 -5.91 10.69 2.52
CA LEU A 70 -4.93 10.33 1.51
C LEU A 70 -3.50 10.59 1.99
N PHE A 71 -2.59 9.75 1.57
CA PHE A 71 -1.14 9.96 1.72
C PHE A 71 -0.43 9.65 0.41
N ALA A 72 0.73 10.25 0.18
CA ALA A 72 1.52 10.02 -1.02
C ALA A 72 3.03 10.02 -0.73
N TYR A 73 3.76 9.23 -1.51
CA TYR A 73 5.21 9.11 -1.45
C TYR A 73 5.82 9.23 -2.85
N ASP A 74 7.01 9.79 -2.91
CA ASP A 74 7.83 9.77 -4.10
C ASP A 74 8.46 8.37 -4.35
N PRO A 75 9.17 8.16 -5.48
CA PRO A 75 9.81 6.87 -5.79
C PRO A 75 10.85 6.40 -4.75
N ASN A 76 11.36 7.30 -3.92
CA ASN A 76 12.35 7.02 -2.87
C ASN A 76 11.75 6.91 -1.47
N LEU A 77 10.42 6.86 -1.36
CA LEU A 77 9.67 6.84 -0.09
C LEU A 77 9.80 8.12 0.76
N ASN A 78 10.10 9.26 0.15
CA ASN A 78 9.91 10.53 0.83
C ASN A 78 8.42 10.88 0.86
N VAL A 79 7.93 11.30 2.02
CA VAL A 79 6.52 11.66 2.20
C VAL A 79 6.22 12.98 1.48
N LEU A 80 5.30 12.95 0.53
CA LEU A 80 4.84 14.12 -0.22
C LEU A 80 3.55 14.70 0.34
N LEU A 81 2.70 13.84 0.88
CA LEU A 81 1.39 14.19 1.42
C LEU A 81 1.09 13.30 2.63
N ASN A 82 0.81 13.89 3.77
CA ASN A 82 0.22 13.22 4.93
C ASN A 82 -0.50 14.23 5.81
N PRO A 83 -1.72 14.64 5.47
CA PRO A 83 -2.40 15.72 6.18
C PRO A 83 -2.76 15.39 7.63
N ALA A 84 -2.88 14.10 7.96
CA ALA A 84 -3.15 13.65 9.32
C ALA A 84 -1.89 13.64 10.22
N PHE A 85 -0.69 13.54 9.61
CA PHE A 85 0.61 13.55 10.29
C PHE A 85 1.59 14.45 9.51
N PRO A 86 1.35 15.76 9.45
CA PRO A 86 2.10 16.69 8.61
C PRO A 86 3.60 16.78 8.99
N GLU A 87 3.95 16.42 10.22
CA GLU A 87 5.35 16.35 10.68
C GLU A 87 6.16 15.24 9.98
N ARG A 88 5.50 14.32 9.28
CA ARG A 88 6.14 13.28 8.46
C ARG A 88 6.52 13.77 7.08
N GLU A 89 5.87 14.81 6.57
CA GLU A 89 6.11 15.32 5.21
C GLU A 89 7.56 15.76 5.02
N GLY A 90 8.13 15.41 3.88
CA GLY A 90 9.54 15.62 3.57
C GLY A 90 10.51 14.60 4.17
N LYS A 91 10.06 13.71 5.08
CA LYS A 91 10.92 12.68 5.64
C LYS A 91 10.97 11.44 4.75
N ASN A 92 12.12 10.78 4.74
CA ASN A 92 12.28 9.48 4.11
C ASN A 92 11.81 8.38 5.07
N MET A 93 10.94 7.50 4.58
CA MET A 93 10.34 6.43 5.38
C MET A 93 10.85 5.02 5.02
N SER A 94 11.88 4.93 4.17
CA SER A 94 12.49 3.65 3.84
C SER A 94 13.06 2.98 5.09
N GLY A 95 12.71 1.73 5.30
CA GLY A 95 13.16 0.94 6.46
C GLY A 95 12.47 1.28 7.78
N ASP A 96 11.58 2.30 7.83
CA ASP A 96 10.80 2.61 9.03
C ASP A 96 9.82 1.48 9.34
N LYS A 97 9.73 1.09 10.61
CA LYS A 97 8.98 -0.09 11.04
C LYS A 97 7.85 0.29 11.98
N ASP A 98 6.75 -0.43 11.87
CA ASP A 98 5.67 -0.39 12.85
C ASP A 98 6.06 -1.10 14.18
N LYS A 99 5.14 -1.09 15.14
CA LYS A 99 5.38 -1.71 16.46
C LYS A 99 5.67 -3.21 16.40
N ASN A 100 5.32 -3.90 15.32
CA ASN A 100 5.55 -5.32 15.11
C ASN A 100 6.80 -5.58 14.24
N GLY A 101 7.55 -4.54 13.89
CA GLY A 101 8.77 -4.65 13.08
C GLY A 101 8.52 -4.73 11.58
N LYS A 102 7.32 -4.45 11.09
CA LYS A 102 6.98 -4.45 9.66
C LYS A 102 7.39 -3.14 9.01
N ALA A 103 8.27 -3.21 8.00
CA ALA A 103 8.64 -2.08 7.14
C ALA A 103 7.53 -1.85 6.10
N PHE A 104 6.41 -1.30 6.53
CA PHE A 104 5.20 -1.22 5.71
C PHE A 104 5.29 -0.21 4.55
N HIS A 105 6.12 0.82 4.65
CA HIS A 105 6.35 1.75 3.55
C HIS A 105 7.10 1.06 2.39
N ASP A 106 8.08 0.21 2.71
CA ASP A 106 8.78 -0.61 1.73
C ASP A 106 7.82 -1.65 1.11
N GLU A 107 6.89 -2.19 1.90
CA GLU A 107 5.86 -3.10 1.40
C GLU A 107 4.89 -2.37 0.44
N PHE A 108 4.51 -1.12 0.71
CA PHE A 108 3.75 -0.30 -0.24
C PHE A 108 4.46 -0.21 -1.59
N MET A 109 5.75 0.13 -1.59
CA MET A 109 6.54 0.23 -2.81
C MET A 109 6.64 -1.11 -3.55
N LYS A 110 6.84 -2.20 -2.81
CA LYS A 110 6.86 -3.55 -3.37
C LYS A 110 5.53 -3.90 -4.05
N VAL A 111 4.40 -3.60 -3.40
CA VAL A 111 3.06 -3.85 -3.95
C VAL A 111 2.84 -3.07 -5.24
N VAL A 112 3.12 -1.77 -5.26
CA VAL A 112 2.89 -0.96 -6.47
C VAL A 112 3.83 -1.31 -7.61
N LYS A 113 5.08 -1.68 -7.33
CA LYS A 113 6.03 -2.13 -8.36
C LYS A 113 5.69 -3.49 -8.95
N SER A 114 5.17 -4.41 -8.14
CA SER A 114 4.87 -5.78 -8.59
C SER A 114 3.49 -5.95 -9.21
N ARG A 115 2.49 -5.18 -8.75
CA ARG A 115 1.07 -5.36 -9.12
C ARG A 115 0.37 -4.07 -9.54
N GLY A 116 1.01 -2.91 -9.41
CA GLY A 116 0.40 -1.60 -9.66
C GLY A 116 -0.43 -1.08 -8.49
N SER A 117 -1.08 -1.95 -7.73
CA SER A 117 -1.90 -1.59 -6.57
C SER A 117 -2.14 -2.77 -5.64
N GLY A 118 -2.60 -2.52 -4.42
CA GLY A 118 -2.99 -3.57 -3.49
C GLY A 118 -3.14 -3.09 -2.05
N TRP A 119 -3.54 -4.02 -1.19
CA TRP A 119 -3.74 -3.81 0.23
C TRP A 119 -2.51 -4.19 1.04
N VAL A 120 -2.24 -3.41 2.09
CA VAL A 120 -1.21 -3.68 3.10
C VAL A 120 -1.79 -3.35 4.48
N ASP A 121 -1.63 -4.28 5.44
CA ASP A 121 -1.95 -4.05 6.84
C ASP A 121 -0.70 -3.68 7.64
N TYR A 122 -0.86 -2.86 8.64
CA TYR A 122 0.22 -2.41 9.53
C TYR A 122 -0.34 -1.74 10.78
N TRP A 123 0.51 -1.36 11.71
CA TRP A 123 0.11 -0.69 12.94
C TRP A 123 0.53 0.78 12.92
N LEU A 124 -0.46 1.65 13.08
CA LEU A 124 -0.25 3.10 13.12
C LEU A 124 -1.25 3.74 14.10
N PRO A 125 -0.86 4.77 14.85
CA PRO A 125 -1.85 5.53 15.63
C PRO A 125 -2.95 6.10 14.74
N LYS A 126 -4.19 6.10 15.26
CA LYS A 126 -5.27 6.86 14.64
C LYS A 126 -4.97 8.37 14.74
N PRO A 127 -5.47 9.21 13.82
CA PRO A 127 -5.29 10.65 13.93
C PRO A 127 -5.67 11.18 15.32
N GLY A 128 -4.77 11.92 15.96
CA GLY A 128 -4.95 12.46 17.31
C GLY A 128 -4.74 11.48 18.46
N GLN A 129 -4.35 10.23 18.18
CA GLN A 129 -4.03 9.21 19.19
C GLN A 129 -2.53 8.88 19.18
N THR A 130 -2.05 8.31 20.30
CA THR A 130 -0.63 7.91 20.43
C THR A 130 -0.45 6.40 20.36
N GLN A 131 -1.49 5.63 20.72
CA GLN A 131 -1.41 4.16 20.69
C GLN A 131 -1.65 3.62 19.29
N PRO A 132 -0.77 2.75 18.78
CA PRO A 132 -0.96 2.13 17.48
C PRO A 132 -2.19 1.21 17.44
N SER A 133 -2.98 1.33 16.39
CA SER A 133 -4.08 0.44 16.02
C SER A 133 -3.80 -0.22 14.68
N GLN A 134 -4.37 -1.39 14.42
CA GLN A 134 -4.24 -2.02 13.11
C GLN A 134 -4.91 -1.15 12.05
N LYS A 135 -4.20 -0.89 10.97
CA LYS A 135 -4.67 -0.14 9.82
C LYS A 135 -4.54 -0.99 8.56
N TRP A 136 -5.52 -0.91 7.70
CA TRP A 136 -5.46 -1.42 6.33
C TRP A 136 -5.41 -0.26 5.37
N SER A 137 -4.44 -0.24 4.47
CA SER A 137 -4.34 0.77 3.41
C SER A 137 -4.27 0.14 2.04
N TYR A 138 -5.06 0.70 1.12
CA TYR A 138 -4.93 0.45 -0.29
C TYR A 138 -3.99 1.47 -0.88
N VAL A 139 -3.04 1.00 -1.67
CA VAL A 139 -2.05 1.83 -2.36
C VAL A 139 -2.09 1.56 -3.86
N THR A 140 -1.85 2.60 -4.65
CA THR A 140 -1.70 2.47 -6.10
C THR A 140 -0.52 3.30 -6.59
N ALA A 141 0.04 2.86 -7.73
CA ALA A 141 1.12 3.57 -8.39
C ALA A 141 0.63 4.90 -8.97
N ILE A 142 1.44 5.93 -8.87
CA ILE A 142 1.31 7.19 -9.61
C ILE A 142 2.61 7.48 -10.36
N LYS A 143 2.49 8.08 -11.56
CA LYS A 143 3.64 8.51 -12.32
C LYS A 143 4.17 9.82 -11.75
N MET A 144 5.46 9.87 -11.53
CA MET A 144 6.15 11.05 -11.01
C MET A 144 7.48 11.25 -11.73
N ASP A 145 8.04 12.46 -11.62
CA ASP A 145 9.41 12.69 -12.02
C ASP A 145 10.35 11.78 -11.20
N GLY A 146 11.20 11.04 -11.90
CA GLY A 146 12.11 10.08 -11.28
C GLY A 146 11.56 8.66 -11.07
N GLY A 147 10.29 8.38 -11.45
CA GLY A 147 9.77 7.01 -11.44
C GLY A 147 8.36 6.83 -10.87
N THR A 148 8.13 5.67 -10.26
CA THR A 148 6.84 5.30 -9.69
C THR A 148 6.74 5.80 -8.25
N GLY A 149 5.81 6.72 -8.00
CA GLY A 149 5.38 7.11 -6.65
C GLY A 149 4.16 6.30 -6.21
N ILE A 150 3.66 6.64 -5.04
CA ILE A 150 2.54 5.95 -4.37
C ILE A 150 1.51 6.98 -3.93
N ILE A 151 0.24 6.67 -4.15
CA ILE A 151 -0.88 7.29 -3.43
C ILE A 151 -1.71 6.22 -2.75
N GLY A 152 -2.20 6.50 -1.55
CA GLY A 152 -2.99 5.55 -0.79
C GLY A 152 -3.91 6.21 0.22
N ALA A 153 -4.83 5.40 0.73
CA ALA A 153 -5.68 5.72 1.86
C ALA A 153 -6.00 4.43 2.62
N GLY A 154 -6.47 4.57 3.85
CA GLY A 154 -6.78 3.41 4.64
C GLY A 154 -7.86 3.65 5.68
N PHE A 155 -8.17 2.57 6.41
CA PHE A 155 -9.10 2.58 7.52
C PHE A 155 -8.59 1.69 8.65
N TYR A 156 -9.16 1.90 9.83
CA TYR A 156 -8.93 1.08 11.01
C TYR A 156 -10.15 0.18 11.19
N PRO A 157 -9.99 -1.15 11.15
CA PRO A 157 -11.07 -2.07 11.49
C PRO A 157 -11.51 -1.85 12.94
N ASP A 158 -12.81 -1.93 13.19
CA ASP A 158 -13.37 -1.90 14.54
C ASP A 158 -13.14 -3.23 15.27
#